data_9b976eb24b75b54854107c90bbc143d6
#
_entry.id   9b976eb24b75b54854107c90bbc143d6
#
_cell.length_a   1.000
_cell.length_b   1.000
_cell.length_c   1.000
_cell.angle_alpha   90.00
_cell.angle_beta   90.00
_cell.angle_gamma   90.00
#
_symmetry.space_group_name_H-M   'P 1'
#
loop_
_entity.id
_entity.type
_entity.pdbx_description
1 polymer ?
#
loop_
_entity_poly.entity_id
_entity_poly.type
_entity_poly.pdbx_seq_one_letter_code
_entity_poly.pdbx_strand_id
1 'polypeptide(L)'
;MTKTPKLTDVIEKNRQTINEILADPSTHTRLIDMHWIRDELSAETKILFQYPDYMPQKEKKMYLDFSNIKNLGLAWDHIVKHMNVKTIDNYSIRQIHTILCKDTDIPGGQYRLSEAHIMQLGINAPNYQEMLYRMDDVEYHMKDKRVPVLNRAFNIHYDIIAAQPFNDYNKRTARLIMNWFLISNGYRPILFNKRTDHDDYMKALRARANGDTKTYSHYMYSCMIRTQREIIKRLRKSKVL
;
A
#
# COMPACT_ATOMS: atom_id res chain seq x y z
N MET A 1 -26.90 -24.21 11.83
CA MET A 1 -26.44 -22.83 11.63
C MET A 1 -24.97 -22.86 11.26
N THR A 2 -24.61 -22.63 10.00
CA THR A 2 -23.23 -22.56 9.53
C THR A 2 -22.61 -21.26 10.03
N LYS A 3 -21.57 -21.37 10.88
CA LYS A 3 -20.84 -20.25 11.45
C LYS A 3 -20.19 -19.43 10.31
N THR A 4 -20.48 -18.14 10.22
CA THR A 4 -19.83 -17.25 9.24
C THR A 4 -18.31 -17.35 9.39
N PRO A 5 -17.55 -17.67 8.33
CA PRO A 5 -16.10 -17.85 8.43
C PRO A 5 -15.44 -16.51 8.82
N LYS A 6 -14.37 -16.58 9.63
CA LYS A 6 -13.56 -15.40 9.94
C LYS A 6 -12.91 -14.89 8.66
N LEU A 7 -12.73 -13.57 8.53
CA LEU A 7 -12.10 -12.97 7.34
C LEU A 7 -10.68 -13.50 7.11
N THR A 8 -9.95 -13.77 8.17
CA THR A 8 -8.62 -14.41 8.12
C THR A 8 -8.65 -15.78 7.47
N ASP A 9 -9.67 -16.60 7.76
CA ASP A 9 -9.79 -17.94 7.20
C ASP A 9 -10.06 -17.88 5.68
N VAL A 10 -10.85 -16.88 5.26
CA VAL A 10 -11.10 -16.61 3.83
C VAL A 10 -9.82 -16.19 3.12
N ILE A 11 -9.01 -15.33 3.74
CA ILE A 11 -7.73 -14.87 3.20
C ILE A 11 -6.76 -16.03 3.03
N GLU A 12 -6.62 -16.89 4.04
CA GLU A 12 -5.72 -18.04 3.97
C GLU A 12 -6.18 -19.07 2.92
N LYS A 13 -7.47 -19.32 2.82
CA LYS A 13 -8.03 -20.17 1.75
C LYS A 13 -7.74 -19.60 0.36
N ASN A 14 -7.95 -18.30 0.16
CA ASN A 14 -7.66 -17.66 -1.11
C ASN A 14 -6.15 -17.70 -1.43
N ARG A 15 -5.29 -17.49 -0.43
CA ARG A 15 -3.82 -17.57 -0.57
C ARG A 15 -3.41 -18.97 -1.03
N GLN A 16 -3.95 -20.01 -0.40
CA GLN A 16 -3.70 -21.39 -0.79
C GLN A 16 -4.16 -21.63 -2.23
N THR A 17 -5.37 -21.25 -2.60
CA THR A 17 -5.89 -21.38 -3.97
C THR A 17 -4.99 -20.69 -5.01
N ILE A 18 -4.50 -19.47 -4.72
CA ILE A 18 -3.57 -18.77 -5.62
C ILE A 18 -2.28 -19.55 -5.77
N ASN A 19 -1.71 -20.04 -4.67
CA ASN A 19 -0.47 -20.79 -4.69
C ASN A 19 -0.61 -22.12 -5.46
N GLU A 20 -1.73 -22.82 -5.30
CA GLU A 20 -2.05 -24.05 -6.05
C GLU A 20 -2.14 -23.76 -7.57
N ILE A 21 -2.81 -22.69 -7.97
CA ILE A 21 -2.90 -22.29 -9.39
C ILE A 21 -1.50 -21.95 -9.95
N LEU A 22 -0.67 -21.24 -9.19
CA LEU A 22 0.67 -20.83 -9.62
C LEU A 22 1.70 -21.97 -9.57
N ALA A 23 1.44 -23.02 -8.81
CA ALA A 23 2.29 -24.21 -8.78
C ALA A 23 2.10 -25.11 -10.02
N ASP A 24 1.00 -24.95 -10.75
CA ASP A 24 0.72 -25.70 -11.97
C ASP A 24 1.69 -25.24 -13.09
N PRO A 25 2.51 -26.18 -13.66
CA PRO A 25 3.48 -25.83 -14.70
C PRO A 25 2.87 -25.26 -15.98
N SER A 26 1.59 -25.57 -16.26
CA SER A 26 0.86 -25.02 -17.41
C SER A 26 0.51 -23.52 -17.24
N THR A 27 0.69 -22.98 -16.03
CA THR A 27 0.39 -21.60 -15.73
C THR A 27 1.63 -20.74 -16.01
N HIS A 28 1.78 -20.23 -17.23
CA HIS A 28 2.87 -19.30 -17.64
C HIS A 28 2.83 -17.92 -16.93
N THR A 29 2.14 -17.78 -15.82
CA THR A 29 1.58 -16.54 -15.32
C THR A 29 2.27 -15.93 -14.09
N ARG A 30 3.45 -16.42 -13.66
CA ARG A 30 4.16 -15.83 -12.50
C ARG A 30 4.47 -14.34 -12.63
N LEU A 31 4.51 -13.81 -13.87
CA LEU A 31 4.78 -12.40 -14.13
C LEU A 31 3.51 -11.60 -14.44
N ILE A 32 2.44 -12.25 -14.91
CA ILE A 32 1.23 -11.54 -15.37
C ILE A 32 0.50 -10.87 -14.19
N ASP A 33 0.42 -11.51 -13.02
CA ASP A 33 -0.25 -10.91 -11.87
C ASP A 33 0.50 -9.68 -11.34
N MET A 34 1.83 -9.65 -11.44
CA MET A 34 2.65 -8.53 -10.98
C MET A 34 2.60 -7.33 -11.95
N HIS A 35 2.55 -7.57 -13.26
CA HIS A 35 2.34 -6.50 -14.25
C HIS A 35 0.96 -5.91 -14.14
N TRP A 36 -0.08 -6.73 -14.00
CA TRP A 36 -1.44 -6.24 -13.77
C TRP A 36 -1.54 -5.39 -12.49
N ILE A 37 -0.92 -5.82 -11.40
CA ILE A 37 -0.89 -5.05 -10.15
C ILE A 37 -0.23 -3.69 -10.37
N ARG A 38 0.87 -3.64 -11.14
CA ARG A 38 1.52 -2.39 -11.55
C ARG A 38 0.56 -1.45 -12.29
N ASP A 39 -0.20 -2.00 -13.23
CA ASP A 39 -1.17 -1.23 -14.02
C ASP A 39 -2.32 -0.72 -13.16
N GLU A 40 -2.83 -1.53 -12.24
CA GLU A 40 -3.89 -1.13 -11.30
C GLU A 40 -3.40 -0.04 -10.32
N LEU A 41 -2.19 -0.16 -9.77
CA LEU A 41 -1.59 0.88 -8.93
C LEU A 41 -1.43 2.20 -9.70
N SER A 42 -1.05 2.12 -10.97
CA SER A 42 -0.95 3.29 -11.86
C SER A 42 -2.33 3.89 -12.15
N ALA A 43 -3.35 3.05 -12.32
CA ALA A 43 -4.73 3.49 -12.53
C ALA A 43 -5.32 4.17 -11.28
N GLU A 44 -5.02 3.65 -10.07
CA GLU A 44 -5.39 4.31 -8.80
C GLU A 44 -4.85 5.75 -8.73
N THR A 45 -3.61 5.96 -9.17
CA THR A 45 -2.99 7.28 -9.17
C THR A 45 -3.68 8.23 -10.15
N LYS A 46 -4.04 7.77 -11.35
CA LYS A 46 -4.82 8.58 -12.32
C LYS A 46 -6.15 9.07 -11.75
N ILE A 47 -6.83 8.24 -10.96
CA ILE A 47 -8.14 8.58 -10.38
C ILE A 47 -8.00 9.62 -9.26
N LEU A 48 -6.95 9.55 -8.45
CA LEU A 48 -6.70 10.50 -7.37
C LEU A 48 -6.41 11.92 -7.86
N PHE A 49 -5.98 12.08 -9.13
CA PHE A 49 -5.68 13.38 -9.75
C PHE A 49 -6.82 13.96 -10.59
N GLN A 50 -7.97 13.32 -10.68
CA GLN A 50 -9.15 13.86 -11.38
C GLN A 50 -9.97 14.86 -10.55
N TYR A 51 -9.38 15.59 -9.58
CA TYR A 51 -10.04 16.69 -8.93
C TYR A 51 -9.93 17.97 -9.78
N PRO A 52 -11.06 18.56 -10.24
CA PRO A 52 -11.06 19.55 -11.32
C PRO A 52 -10.69 20.97 -10.92
N ASP A 53 -10.74 21.43 -9.71
CA ASP A 53 -11.17 22.81 -9.53
C ASP A 53 -10.16 23.82 -9.00
N TYR A 54 -8.90 23.77 -9.10
CA TYR A 54 -8.03 24.94 -8.88
C TYR A 54 -6.58 24.71 -9.32
N MET A 55 -6.29 24.87 -10.62
CA MET A 55 -4.90 25.21 -11.02
C MET A 55 -4.79 25.81 -12.43
N PRO A 56 -4.14 27.01 -12.57
CA PRO A 56 -3.97 27.70 -13.85
C PRO A 56 -2.88 27.15 -14.79
N GLN A 57 -2.28 25.97 -14.52
CA GLN A 57 -1.17 25.46 -15.33
C GLN A 57 -1.45 24.02 -15.82
N LYS A 58 -2.25 23.91 -16.87
CA LYS A 58 -2.60 22.61 -17.49
C LYS A 58 -1.38 21.75 -17.84
N GLU A 59 -0.30 22.33 -18.35
CA GLU A 59 0.90 21.59 -18.79
C GLU A 59 1.73 21.07 -17.60
N LYS A 60 1.94 21.89 -16.58
CA LYS A 60 2.68 21.50 -15.38
C LYS A 60 1.96 20.38 -14.61
N LYS A 61 0.63 20.45 -14.56
CA LYS A 61 -0.21 19.40 -13.97
C LYS A 61 -0.10 18.10 -14.72
N MET A 62 -0.19 18.11 -16.05
CA MET A 62 -0.08 16.92 -16.90
C MET A 62 1.30 16.25 -16.79
N TYR A 63 2.37 17.02 -16.71
CA TYR A 63 3.71 16.51 -16.50
C TYR A 63 3.89 15.85 -15.12
N LEU A 64 3.39 16.48 -14.05
CA LEU A 64 3.42 15.94 -12.69
C LEU A 64 2.58 14.67 -12.56
N ASP A 65 1.41 14.62 -13.21
CA ASP A 65 0.56 13.43 -13.22
C ASP A 65 1.25 12.25 -13.93
N PHE A 66 1.90 12.51 -15.06
CA PHE A 66 2.67 11.51 -15.78
C PHE A 66 3.88 11.00 -14.96
N SER A 67 4.64 11.91 -14.35
CA SER A 67 5.78 11.57 -13.49
C SER A 67 5.33 10.74 -12.27
N ASN A 68 4.22 11.09 -11.65
CA ASN A 68 3.65 10.35 -10.53
C ASN A 68 3.28 8.91 -10.91
N ILE A 69 2.65 8.71 -12.07
CA ILE A 69 2.28 7.37 -12.56
C ILE A 69 3.53 6.56 -12.88
N LYS A 70 4.48 7.16 -13.58
CA LYS A 70 5.77 6.55 -13.91
C LYS A 70 6.53 6.14 -12.66
N ASN A 71 6.65 7.06 -11.69
CA ASN A 71 7.41 6.82 -10.47
C ASN A 71 6.76 5.75 -9.58
N LEU A 72 5.43 5.67 -9.56
CA LEU A 72 4.73 4.58 -8.86
C LEU A 72 5.06 3.23 -9.51
N GLY A 73 5.08 3.15 -10.83
CA GLY A 73 5.51 1.96 -11.57
C GLY A 73 6.95 1.57 -11.26
N LEU A 74 7.88 2.54 -11.25
CA LEU A 74 9.30 2.31 -10.90
C LEU A 74 9.45 1.82 -9.44
N ALA A 75 8.71 2.39 -8.50
CA ALA A 75 8.72 1.96 -7.11
C ALA A 75 8.18 0.52 -6.97
N TRP A 76 7.15 0.17 -7.73
CA TRP A 76 6.65 -1.19 -7.79
C TRP A 76 7.68 -2.16 -8.40
N ASP A 77 8.32 -1.81 -9.49
CA ASP A 77 9.37 -2.62 -10.12
C ASP A 77 10.54 -2.86 -9.14
N HIS A 78 10.90 -1.83 -8.35
CA HIS A 78 11.89 -1.97 -7.29
C HIS A 78 11.45 -2.98 -6.23
N ILE A 79 10.20 -2.93 -5.79
CA ILE A 79 9.63 -3.90 -4.83
C ILE A 79 9.67 -5.31 -5.38
N VAL A 80 9.24 -5.52 -6.62
CA VAL A 80 9.25 -6.84 -7.27
C VAL A 80 10.66 -7.40 -7.36
N LYS A 81 11.64 -6.58 -7.73
CA LYS A 81 13.05 -6.97 -7.78
C LYS A 81 13.60 -7.38 -6.40
N HIS A 82 13.10 -6.77 -5.34
CA HIS A 82 13.57 -6.97 -3.96
C HIS A 82 12.54 -7.72 -3.08
N MET A 83 11.56 -8.43 -3.67
CA MET A 83 10.49 -9.09 -2.91
C MET A 83 10.99 -10.20 -1.96
N ASN A 84 12.19 -10.72 -2.19
CA ASN A 84 12.79 -11.78 -1.37
C ASN A 84 13.69 -11.24 -0.24
N VAL A 85 13.77 -9.92 -0.04
CA VAL A 85 14.56 -9.38 1.06
C VAL A 85 13.94 -9.79 2.41
N LYS A 86 14.82 -10.17 3.34
CA LYS A 86 14.39 -10.63 4.67
C LYS A 86 14.00 -9.50 5.61
N THR A 87 14.45 -8.29 5.33
CA THR A 87 14.24 -7.15 6.22
C THR A 87 13.95 -5.89 5.42
N ILE A 88 12.81 -5.29 5.69
CA ILE A 88 12.45 -3.93 5.26
C ILE A 88 12.71 -3.05 6.48
N ASP A 89 13.41 -1.94 6.29
CA ASP A 89 13.86 -1.02 7.32
C ASP A 89 13.57 0.44 6.93
N ASN A 90 13.96 1.38 7.78
CA ASN A 90 13.80 2.81 7.51
C ASN A 90 14.56 3.25 6.26
N TYR A 91 15.67 2.61 5.91
CA TYR A 91 16.38 2.88 4.66
C TYR A 91 15.52 2.48 3.44
N SER A 92 14.93 1.30 3.48
CA SER A 92 14.01 0.81 2.43
C SER A 92 12.81 1.72 2.23
N ILE A 93 12.21 2.24 3.33
CA ILE A 93 11.11 3.21 3.29
C ILE A 93 11.56 4.49 2.57
N ARG A 94 12.73 5.01 2.92
CA ARG A 94 13.30 6.22 2.31
C ARG A 94 13.64 6.00 0.83
N GLN A 95 14.13 4.82 0.44
CA GLN A 95 14.38 4.48 -0.96
C GLN A 95 13.10 4.49 -1.79
N ILE A 96 12.02 3.87 -1.31
CA ILE A 96 10.72 3.90 -2.01
C ILE A 96 10.23 5.35 -2.17
N HIS A 97 10.35 6.17 -1.11
CA HIS A 97 9.99 7.58 -1.19
C HIS A 97 10.86 8.35 -2.19
N THR A 98 12.17 8.07 -2.25
CA THR A 98 13.07 8.68 -3.24
C THR A 98 12.62 8.38 -4.67
N ILE A 99 12.23 7.13 -4.96
CA ILE A 99 11.74 6.75 -6.28
C ILE A 99 10.42 7.47 -6.60
N LEU A 100 9.51 7.57 -5.64
CA LEU A 100 8.24 8.27 -5.82
C LEU A 100 8.42 9.77 -6.11
N CYS A 101 9.47 10.40 -5.57
CA CYS A 101 9.75 11.82 -5.73
C CYS A 101 10.64 12.16 -6.94
N LYS A 102 11.03 11.16 -7.75
CA LYS A 102 11.89 11.40 -8.89
C LYS A 102 11.25 12.39 -9.87
N ASP A 103 12.03 13.36 -10.34
CA ASP A 103 11.58 14.41 -11.26
C ASP A 103 10.43 15.28 -10.68
N THR A 104 10.38 15.46 -9.34
CA THR A 104 9.45 16.36 -8.64
C THR A 104 10.22 17.34 -7.75
N ASP A 105 9.53 18.37 -7.26
CA ASP A 105 10.10 19.36 -6.33
C ASP A 105 10.16 18.85 -4.87
N ILE A 106 9.76 17.61 -4.61
CA ILE A 106 9.74 17.03 -3.27
C ILE A 106 11.09 16.37 -2.95
N PRO A 107 11.74 16.71 -1.82
CA PRO A 107 13.00 16.07 -1.43
C PRO A 107 12.81 14.55 -1.19
N GLY A 108 13.32 13.73 -2.11
CA GLY A 108 13.16 12.28 -2.08
C GLY A 108 13.93 11.64 -0.93
N GLY A 109 13.26 10.82 -0.12
CA GLY A 109 13.86 10.05 0.96
C GLY A 109 14.34 10.88 2.17
N GLN A 110 14.07 12.17 2.20
CA GLN A 110 14.42 13.03 3.32
C GLN A 110 13.22 13.20 4.26
N TYR A 111 13.44 12.97 5.55
CA TYR A 111 12.41 13.26 6.54
C TYR A 111 12.16 14.77 6.63
N ARG A 112 10.89 15.13 6.83
CA ARG A 112 10.50 16.54 7.00
C ARG A 112 11.14 17.14 8.26
N LEU A 113 11.50 18.38 8.17
CA LEU A 113 11.96 19.19 9.32
C LEU A 113 10.87 20.11 9.86
N SER A 114 9.85 20.38 9.05
CA SER A 114 8.72 21.26 9.39
C SER A 114 7.59 20.49 10.08
N GLU A 115 6.73 21.22 10.75
CA GLU A 115 5.46 20.68 11.23
C GLU A 115 4.58 20.24 10.07
N ALA A 116 3.74 19.26 10.30
CA ALA A 116 2.79 18.76 9.32
C ALA A 116 1.40 18.55 9.96
N HIS A 117 0.37 18.72 9.15
CA HIS A 117 -1.02 18.48 9.56
C HIS A 117 -1.64 17.41 8.70
N ILE A 118 -2.31 16.46 9.33
CA ILE A 118 -3.05 15.42 8.63
C ILE A 118 -4.53 15.86 8.55
N MET A 119 -4.80 16.93 7.79
CA MET A 119 -6.13 17.53 7.71
C MET A 119 -7.23 16.53 7.43
N GLN A 120 -6.97 15.56 6.57
CA GLN A 120 -7.94 14.51 6.18
C GLN A 120 -8.31 13.56 7.33
N LEU A 121 -7.47 13.44 8.36
CA LEU A 121 -7.73 12.61 9.54
C LEU A 121 -8.19 13.44 10.74
N GLY A 122 -8.08 14.79 10.68
CA GLY A 122 -8.40 15.66 11.81
C GLY A 122 -7.42 15.55 12.97
N ILE A 123 -6.19 15.09 12.72
CA ILE A 123 -5.13 14.97 13.73
C ILE A 123 -3.89 15.75 13.31
N ASN A 124 -3.13 16.23 14.28
CA ASN A 124 -1.81 16.80 14.04
C ASN A 124 -0.81 15.68 13.84
N ALA A 125 0.11 15.86 12.89
CA ALA A 125 1.28 15.01 12.79
C ALA A 125 2.19 15.25 14.01
N PRO A 126 2.97 14.27 14.42
CA PRO A 126 3.93 14.40 15.50
C PRO A 126 4.99 15.47 15.15
N ASN A 127 5.64 16.05 16.16
CA ASN A 127 6.82 16.87 15.93
C ASN A 127 7.97 16.03 15.33
N TYR A 128 9.07 16.68 14.93
CA TYR A 128 10.18 15.99 14.28
C TYR A 128 10.77 14.86 15.12
N GLN A 129 10.97 15.10 16.41
CA GLN A 129 11.61 14.13 17.30
C GLN A 129 10.69 12.92 17.55
N GLU A 130 9.41 13.18 17.81
CA GLU A 130 8.40 12.13 17.96
C GLU A 130 8.19 11.34 16.66
N MET A 131 8.27 12.01 15.50
CA MET A 131 8.20 11.36 14.19
C MET A 131 9.34 10.36 14.02
N LEU A 132 10.57 10.70 14.41
CA LEU A 132 11.72 9.77 14.36
C LEU A 132 11.46 8.53 15.21
N TYR A 133 11.01 8.71 16.46
CA TYR A 133 10.65 7.58 17.34
C TYR A 133 9.56 6.69 16.72
N ARG A 134 8.53 7.30 16.13
CA ARG A 134 7.47 6.53 15.45
C ARG A 134 7.99 5.74 14.24
N MET A 135 8.97 6.25 13.53
CA MET A 135 9.59 5.52 12.41
C MET A 135 10.44 4.34 12.91
N ASP A 136 11.08 4.45 14.07
CA ASP A 136 11.75 3.34 14.72
C ASP A 136 10.73 2.28 15.20
N ASP A 137 9.58 2.69 15.72
CA ASP A 137 8.46 1.79 16.05
C ASP A 137 7.92 1.05 14.82
N VAL A 138 7.83 1.72 13.66
CA VAL A 138 7.45 1.06 12.38
C VAL A 138 8.41 -0.11 12.10
N GLU A 139 9.72 0.12 12.23
CA GLU A 139 10.72 -0.92 11.99
C GLU A 139 10.64 -2.04 13.04
N TYR A 140 10.40 -1.69 14.31
CA TYR A 140 10.16 -2.67 15.37
C TYR A 140 8.93 -3.54 15.07
N HIS A 141 7.80 -2.93 14.68
CA HIS A 141 6.57 -3.65 14.33
C HIS A 141 6.77 -4.61 13.15
N MET A 142 7.63 -4.28 12.19
CA MET A 142 7.98 -5.20 11.10
C MET A 142 8.65 -6.49 11.61
N LYS A 143 9.41 -6.40 12.70
CA LYS A 143 10.19 -7.49 13.28
C LYS A 143 9.43 -8.31 14.33
N ASP A 144 8.38 -7.78 14.93
CA ASP A 144 7.64 -8.41 16.03
C ASP A 144 6.80 -9.61 15.57
N LYS A 145 7.42 -10.79 15.59
CA LYS A 145 6.78 -12.05 15.16
C LYS A 145 5.63 -12.51 16.08
N ARG A 146 5.43 -11.90 17.24
CA ARG A 146 4.28 -12.20 18.14
C ARG A 146 2.96 -11.70 17.55
N VAL A 147 3.03 -10.68 16.68
CA VAL A 147 1.88 -10.13 15.97
C VAL A 147 1.72 -10.81 14.61
N PRO A 148 0.52 -11.29 14.24
CA PRO A 148 0.27 -11.91 12.93
C PRO A 148 0.68 -10.99 11.77
N VAL A 149 1.17 -11.59 10.68
CA VAL A 149 1.71 -10.87 9.50
C VAL A 149 0.74 -9.80 8.97
N LEU A 150 -0.52 -10.13 8.80
CA LEU A 150 -1.53 -9.19 8.29
C LEU A 150 -1.70 -7.99 9.23
N ASN A 151 -1.74 -8.22 10.54
CA ASN A 151 -1.88 -7.14 11.51
C ASN A 151 -0.64 -6.24 11.51
N ARG A 152 0.56 -6.83 11.38
CA ARG A 152 1.80 -6.05 11.22
C ARG A 152 1.75 -5.19 9.96
N ALA A 153 1.36 -5.77 8.83
CA ALA A 153 1.24 -5.03 7.58
C ALA A 153 0.28 -3.82 7.70
N PHE A 154 -0.85 -4.01 8.36
CA PHE A 154 -1.83 -2.96 8.56
C PHE A 154 -1.35 -1.88 9.55
N ASN A 155 -0.63 -2.28 10.59
CA ASN A 155 -0.01 -1.33 11.51
C ASN A 155 1.05 -0.49 10.79
N ILE A 156 2.00 -1.12 10.08
CA ILE A 156 3.01 -0.44 9.27
C ILE A 156 2.38 0.63 8.36
N HIS A 157 1.31 0.25 7.65
CA HIS A 157 0.61 1.17 6.77
C HIS A 157 0.06 2.38 7.53
N TYR A 158 -0.63 2.15 8.64
CA TYR A 158 -1.20 3.25 9.43
C TYR A 158 -0.12 4.09 10.09
N ASP A 159 0.90 3.48 10.68
CA ASP A 159 1.94 4.15 11.45
C ASP A 159 2.76 5.11 10.57
N ILE A 160 3.10 4.72 9.34
CA ILE A 160 3.74 5.63 8.37
C ILE A 160 2.82 6.82 8.04
N ILE A 161 1.50 6.59 7.86
CA ILE A 161 0.56 7.67 7.61
C ILE A 161 0.44 8.59 8.82
N ALA A 162 0.37 8.05 10.03
CA ALA A 162 0.25 8.82 11.26
C ALA A 162 1.54 9.58 11.62
N ALA A 163 2.69 9.02 11.31
CA ALA A 163 3.99 9.68 11.50
C ALA A 163 4.22 10.83 10.52
N GLN A 164 3.64 10.78 9.30
CA GLN A 164 3.90 11.76 8.22
C GLN A 164 5.40 12.06 8.08
N PRO A 165 6.26 11.06 7.82
CA PRO A 165 7.72 11.27 7.87
C PRO A 165 8.25 12.17 6.76
N PHE A 166 7.49 12.36 5.68
CA PHE A 166 7.92 13.14 4.52
C PHE A 166 7.02 14.34 4.28
N ASN A 167 7.49 15.29 3.48
CA ASN A 167 6.72 16.48 3.11
C ASN A 167 5.47 16.16 2.26
N ASP A 168 5.53 15.09 1.43
CA ASP A 168 4.39 14.57 0.68
C ASP A 168 4.57 13.05 0.43
N TYR A 169 3.71 12.43 -0.36
CA TYR A 169 3.69 11.01 -0.76
C TYR A 169 3.61 10.00 0.39
N ASN A 170 3.34 10.41 1.63
CA ASN A 170 3.28 9.53 2.80
C ASN A 170 2.29 8.37 2.62
N LYS A 171 1.07 8.63 2.10
CA LYS A 171 0.07 7.57 1.85
C LYS A 171 0.50 6.58 0.76
N ARG A 172 1.18 7.06 -0.30
CA ARG A 172 1.70 6.18 -1.36
C ARG A 172 2.84 5.32 -0.85
N THR A 173 3.76 5.92 -0.12
CA THR A 173 4.86 5.21 0.55
C THR A 173 4.32 4.14 1.49
N ALA A 174 3.37 4.48 2.35
CA ALA A 174 2.76 3.55 3.29
C ALA A 174 2.12 2.33 2.59
N ARG A 175 1.37 2.55 1.50
CA ARG A 175 0.78 1.46 0.71
C ARG A 175 1.82 0.57 0.05
N LEU A 176 2.85 1.14 -0.52
CA LEU A 176 3.93 0.40 -1.17
C LEU A 176 4.73 -0.42 -0.16
N ILE A 177 5.09 0.15 0.98
CA ILE A 177 5.83 -0.55 2.05
C ILE A 177 4.98 -1.68 2.65
N MET A 178 3.70 -1.45 2.93
CA MET A 178 2.78 -2.49 3.37
C MET A 178 2.72 -3.64 2.35
N ASN A 179 2.59 -3.32 1.07
CA ASN A 179 2.51 -4.32 0.01
C ASN A 179 3.84 -5.08 -0.14
N TRP A 180 4.97 -4.39 -0.04
CA TRP A 180 6.28 -5.04 -0.01
C TRP A 180 6.38 -6.01 1.17
N PHE A 181 6.00 -5.58 2.37
CA PHE A 181 5.98 -6.43 3.55
C PHE A 181 5.07 -7.66 3.38
N LEU A 182 3.88 -7.49 2.79
CA LEU A 182 2.96 -8.59 2.49
C LEU A 182 3.59 -9.61 1.54
N ILE A 183 4.18 -9.14 0.43
CA ILE A 183 4.80 -10.01 -0.58
C ILE A 183 5.98 -10.77 0.01
N SER A 184 6.84 -10.12 0.76
CA SER A 184 7.99 -10.75 1.43
C SER A 184 7.60 -11.80 2.46
N ASN A 185 6.33 -11.78 2.91
CA ASN A 185 5.75 -12.77 3.82
C ASN A 185 4.79 -13.76 3.13
N GLY A 186 4.85 -13.86 1.80
CA GLY A 186 4.08 -14.83 1.01
C GLY A 186 2.60 -14.50 0.81
N TYR A 187 2.21 -13.25 1.04
CA TYR A 187 0.87 -12.74 0.71
C TYR A 187 0.86 -12.00 -0.63
N ARG A 188 -0.32 -11.83 -1.20
CA ARG A 188 -0.51 -10.93 -2.33
C ARG A 188 -0.70 -9.49 -1.85
N PRO A 189 -0.37 -8.48 -2.68
CA PRO A 189 -0.57 -7.09 -2.31
C PRO A 189 -2.06 -6.76 -2.15
N ILE A 190 -2.34 -5.66 -1.46
CA ILE A 190 -3.67 -5.06 -1.40
C ILE A 190 -3.76 -3.95 -2.45
N LEU A 191 -4.81 -4.01 -3.26
CA LEU A 191 -5.21 -2.93 -4.15
C LEU A 191 -6.39 -2.17 -3.55
N PHE A 192 -6.21 -0.87 -3.41
CA PHE A 192 -7.24 0.07 -2.96
C PHE A 192 -7.96 0.57 -4.21
N ASN A 193 -8.94 -0.18 -4.68
CA ASN A 193 -9.52 0.07 -5.99
C ASN A 193 -10.69 1.05 -5.93
N LYS A 194 -10.62 2.10 -6.77
CA LYS A 194 -11.70 2.95 -7.31
C LYS A 194 -12.22 4.10 -6.45
N ARG A 195 -12.92 5.02 -7.14
CA ARG A 195 -13.62 6.21 -6.60
C ARG A 195 -14.49 5.91 -5.37
N THR A 196 -15.08 4.71 -5.29
CA THR A 196 -15.90 4.26 -4.17
C THR A 196 -15.10 3.94 -2.90
N ASP A 197 -13.83 3.59 -3.03
CA ASP A 197 -13.00 3.18 -1.89
C ASP A 197 -12.37 4.37 -1.16
N HIS A 198 -12.29 5.55 -1.77
CA HIS A 198 -11.63 6.70 -1.14
C HIS A 198 -12.30 7.08 0.19
N ASP A 199 -13.62 7.19 0.20
CA ASP A 199 -14.35 7.60 1.40
C ASP A 199 -14.31 6.52 2.49
N ASP A 200 -14.47 5.26 2.11
CA ASP A 200 -14.36 4.13 3.04
C ASP A 200 -12.95 3.99 3.59
N TYR A 201 -11.92 4.21 2.76
CA TYR A 201 -10.53 4.24 3.19
C TYR A 201 -10.28 5.37 4.19
N MET A 202 -10.75 6.57 3.90
CA MET A 202 -10.60 7.72 4.81
C MET A 202 -11.37 7.52 6.11
N LYS A 203 -12.57 6.93 6.05
CA LYS A 203 -13.36 6.54 7.22
C LYS A 203 -12.60 5.53 8.10
N ALA A 204 -12.02 4.51 7.48
CA ALA A 204 -11.24 3.50 8.20
C ALA A 204 -9.98 4.09 8.86
N LEU A 205 -9.27 5.00 8.18
CA LEU A 205 -8.12 5.71 8.76
C LEU A 205 -8.53 6.60 9.95
N ARG A 206 -9.64 7.34 9.83
CA ARG A 206 -10.18 8.15 10.94
C ARG A 206 -10.60 7.28 12.13
N ALA A 207 -11.25 6.14 11.88
CA ALA A 207 -11.60 5.17 12.92
C ALA A 207 -10.32 4.72 13.67
N ARG A 208 -9.27 4.37 12.95
CA ARG A 208 -7.98 4.00 13.56
C ARG A 208 -7.35 5.14 14.35
N ALA A 209 -7.38 6.37 13.83
CA ALA A 209 -6.88 7.57 14.52
C ALA A 209 -7.60 7.80 15.85
N ASN A 210 -8.89 7.45 15.94
CA ASN A 210 -9.72 7.53 17.15
C ASN A 210 -9.65 6.26 18.01
N GLY A 211 -8.71 5.33 17.76
CA GLY A 211 -8.52 4.11 18.55
C GLY A 211 -9.35 2.90 18.11
N ASP A 212 -10.27 3.04 17.15
CA ASP A 212 -11.04 1.91 16.61
C ASP A 212 -10.22 1.11 15.58
N THR A 213 -9.41 0.22 16.15
CA THR A 213 -8.57 -0.70 15.36
C THR A 213 -9.39 -1.75 14.61
N LYS A 214 -10.59 -2.09 15.11
CA LYS A 214 -11.43 -3.14 14.53
C LYS A 214 -12.01 -2.71 13.19
N THR A 215 -12.60 -1.52 13.11
CA THR A 215 -13.14 -0.96 11.87
C THR A 215 -12.04 -0.84 10.81
N TYR A 216 -10.87 -0.34 11.18
CA TYR A 216 -9.74 -0.24 10.26
C TYR A 216 -9.28 -1.62 9.75
N SER A 217 -9.06 -2.57 10.66
CA SER A 217 -8.61 -3.92 10.28
C SER A 217 -9.65 -4.63 9.41
N HIS A 218 -10.94 -4.49 9.72
CA HIS A 218 -12.02 -5.06 8.91
C HIS A 218 -11.99 -4.54 7.47
N TYR A 219 -11.81 -3.22 7.30
CA TYR A 219 -11.65 -2.62 5.97
C TYR A 219 -10.45 -3.20 5.21
N MET A 220 -9.28 -3.29 5.87
CA MET A 220 -8.06 -3.81 5.25
C MET A 220 -8.19 -5.29 4.85
N TYR A 221 -8.81 -6.12 5.71
CA TYR A 221 -9.12 -7.51 5.37
C TYR A 221 -10.06 -7.60 4.17
N SER A 222 -11.08 -6.75 4.10
CA SER A 222 -12.03 -6.72 2.98
C SER A 222 -11.33 -6.36 1.67
N CYS A 223 -10.42 -5.40 1.68
CA CYS A 223 -9.60 -5.03 0.53
C CYS A 223 -8.69 -6.20 0.09
N MET A 224 -8.06 -6.91 1.03
CA MET A 224 -7.25 -8.09 0.75
C MET A 224 -8.07 -9.19 0.07
N ILE A 225 -9.23 -9.54 0.62
CA ILE A 225 -10.11 -10.57 0.08
C ILE A 225 -10.55 -10.20 -1.35
N ARG A 226 -10.93 -8.94 -1.58
CA ARG A 226 -11.32 -8.45 -2.90
C ARG A 226 -10.19 -8.60 -3.91
N THR A 227 -8.98 -8.19 -3.55
CA THR A 227 -7.80 -8.31 -4.41
C THR A 227 -7.49 -9.76 -4.73
N GLN A 228 -7.48 -10.64 -3.73
CA GLN A 228 -7.24 -12.07 -3.94
C GLN A 228 -8.27 -12.72 -4.86
N ARG A 229 -9.56 -12.38 -4.69
CA ARG A 229 -10.62 -12.90 -5.57
C ARG A 229 -10.44 -12.47 -7.03
N GLU A 230 -10.03 -11.23 -7.25
CA GLU A 230 -9.74 -10.75 -8.61
C GLU A 230 -8.51 -11.45 -9.21
N ILE A 231 -7.47 -11.67 -8.43
CA ILE A 231 -6.30 -12.46 -8.85
C ILE A 231 -6.73 -13.88 -9.25
N ILE A 232 -7.50 -14.57 -8.41
CA ILE A 232 -7.98 -15.93 -8.70
C ILE A 232 -8.79 -15.96 -9.99
N LYS A 233 -9.68 -14.99 -10.17
CA LYS A 233 -10.51 -14.87 -11.39
C LYS A 233 -9.64 -14.71 -12.64
N ARG A 234 -8.60 -13.87 -12.59
CA ARG A 234 -7.67 -13.65 -13.72
C ARG A 234 -6.82 -14.87 -14.01
N LEU A 235 -6.26 -15.49 -12.97
CA LEU A 235 -5.45 -16.70 -13.12
C LEU A 235 -6.26 -17.88 -13.73
N ARG A 236 -7.54 -18.00 -13.37
CA ARG A 236 -8.42 -19.03 -13.96
C ARG A 236 -8.74 -18.74 -15.42
N LYS A 237 -8.91 -17.46 -15.79
CA LYS A 237 -9.16 -17.10 -17.20
C LYS A 237 -7.96 -17.34 -18.09
N SER A 238 -6.73 -17.15 -17.60
CA SER A 238 -5.50 -17.41 -18.36
C SER A 238 -5.20 -18.90 -18.60
N LYS A 239 -5.89 -19.81 -17.90
CA LYS A 239 -5.82 -21.27 -18.15
C LYS A 239 -6.71 -21.75 -19.30
N VAL A 240 -7.62 -20.91 -19.79
CA VAL A 240 -8.62 -21.27 -20.83
C VAL A 240 -8.14 -20.85 -22.23
N LEU A 241 -7.00 -20.18 -22.33
CA LEU A 241 -6.32 -19.79 -23.58
C LEU A 241 -5.09 -20.65 -23.81
#